data_7e491d28a80d53902738ce3a40a76b83
#
_entry.id   7e491d28a80d53902738ce3a40a76b83
#
_cell.length_a   1.000
_cell.length_b   1.000
_cell.length_c   1.000
_cell.angle_alpha   90.00
_cell.angle_beta   90.00
_cell.angle_gamma   90.00
#
_symmetry.space_group_name_H-M   'P 1'
#
loop_
_entity.id
_entity.type
_entity.pdbx_description
1 polymer ?
#
loop_
_entity_poly.entity_id
_entity_poly.type
_entity_poly.pdbx_seq_one_letter_code
_entity_poly.pdbx_strand_id
1 'polypeptide(L)'
;MNYRKLGNLTVSSVGLGCMGMSQSYGAPADKKEMRELIAAAVDMGITFFDTAEVYGTPDDPHDNERLVGAALAPHRNKVVLATKFGIHFDMSLLKEGKSPIVPDARPAVIRASVDASLQRLGTDHIDLFYQHRVDPKIPAEEVAGVMADLIKEGKILHWGISEASEEDIRRAHAVCPLTAVQNRYSMMARTHERIFPVLEKLGIGFVAFSPFANGVLTGAYDRTSAFAEGDMRARMPQFSAAAMAENAELLTLLRKLAAEKGATSGQIALAWMLCKKPYIVPIPGTRKRARLAENAGAADIQLSAGDVAAIDAELDRMPMSAVFGEVRMKK
;
A
#
# COMPACT_ATOMS: atom_id res chain seq x y z
N MET A 1 2.14 -8.71 18.06
CA MET A 1 2.55 -8.26 16.70
C MET A 1 3.84 -8.95 16.31
N ASN A 2 3.89 -9.59 15.16
CA ASN A 2 5.09 -10.23 14.61
C ASN A 2 5.84 -9.24 13.71
N TYR A 3 7.12 -9.55 13.38
CA TYR A 3 7.96 -8.73 12.52
C TYR A 3 8.37 -9.48 11.27
N ARG A 4 8.64 -8.72 10.18
CA ARG A 4 9.06 -9.23 8.88
C ARG A 4 10.23 -8.43 8.32
N LYS A 5 10.90 -9.02 7.34
CA LYS A 5 11.97 -8.36 6.60
C LYS A 5 11.46 -7.86 5.25
N LEU A 6 11.68 -6.58 4.98
CA LEU A 6 11.67 -5.99 3.65
C LEU A 6 13.13 -5.79 3.27
N GLY A 7 13.71 -6.71 2.49
CA GLY A 7 15.16 -6.74 2.33
C GLY A 7 15.87 -6.86 3.68
N ASN A 8 16.69 -5.87 4.01
CA ASN A 8 17.37 -5.76 5.32
C ASN A 8 16.59 -4.94 6.37
N LEU A 9 15.50 -4.27 5.98
CA LEU A 9 14.66 -3.47 6.85
C LEU A 9 13.67 -4.33 7.63
N THR A 10 13.63 -4.20 8.96
CA THR A 10 12.68 -4.92 9.83
C THR A 10 11.46 -4.04 10.10
N VAL A 11 10.27 -4.57 9.85
CA VAL A 11 8.98 -3.88 10.06
C VAL A 11 7.97 -4.80 10.75
N SER A 12 6.90 -4.24 11.33
CA SER A 12 5.76 -5.02 11.77
C SER A 12 5.13 -5.77 10.58
N SER A 13 4.61 -6.98 10.82
CA SER A 13 4.03 -7.83 9.77
C SER A 13 2.82 -7.20 9.07
N VAL A 14 2.14 -6.26 9.73
CA VAL A 14 1.09 -5.41 9.17
C VAL A 14 1.51 -3.96 9.39
N GLY A 15 1.53 -3.16 8.33
CA GLY A 15 1.75 -1.71 8.41
C GLY A 15 0.44 -0.93 8.41
N LEU A 16 0.54 0.40 8.49
CA LEU A 16 -0.60 1.32 8.40
C LEU A 16 -0.45 2.22 7.17
N GLY A 17 -1.33 2.05 6.17
CA GLY A 17 -1.46 2.97 5.05
C GLY A 17 -2.23 4.23 5.49
N CYS A 18 -1.59 5.39 5.40
CA CYS A 18 -2.13 6.65 5.92
C CYS A 18 -2.94 7.47 4.89
N MET A 19 -2.88 7.12 3.59
CA MET A 19 -3.55 7.87 2.51
C MET A 19 -4.99 8.22 2.84
N GLY A 20 -5.76 7.24 3.33
CA GLY A 20 -7.18 7.39 3.59
C GLY A 20 -7.51 8.42 4.67
N MET A 21 -6.57 8.91 5.45
CA MET A 21 -6.79 9.93 6.47
C MET A 21 -7.04 11.32 5.86
N SER A 22 -6.41 11.60 4.69
CA SER A 22 -6.48 12.91 4.03
C SER A 22 -7.09 12.86 2.62
N GLN A 23 -7.24 11.68 2.00
CA GLN A 23 -7.56 11.57 0.56
C GLN A 23 -8.44 10.36 0.24
N SER A 24 -9.16 10.44 -0.86
CA SER A 24 -9.84 9.35 -1.60
C SER A 24 -11.11 8.78 -0.98
N TYR A 25 -11.36 8.92 0.29
CA TYR A 25 -12.51 8.32 0.99
C TYR A 25 -13.45 9.38 1.59
N GLY A 26 -13.87 10.35 0.78
CA GLY A 26 -14.64 11.52 1.20
C GLY A 26 -13.77 12.61 1.83
N ALA A 27 -14.36 13.49 2.63
CA ALA A 27 -13.63 14.55 3.30
C ALA A 27 -12.46 14.04 4.15
N PRO A 28 -11.36 14.81 4.29
CA PRO A 28 -10.30 14.50 5.23
C PRO A 28 -10.85 14.24 6.63
N ALA A 29 -10.25 13.26 7.30
CA ALA A 29 -10.61 12.96 8.68
C ALA A 29 -10.12 14.03 9.66
N ASP A 30 -10.70 14.10 10.86
CA ASP A 30 -10.23 14.98 11.93
C ASP A 30 -8.77 14.67 12.27
N LYS A 31 -7.92 15.70 12.25
CA LYS A 31 -6.47 15.55 12.46
C LYS A 31 -6.12 15.08 13.87
N LYS A 32 -6.90 15.46 14.89
CA LYS A 32 -6.68 15.03 16.27
C LYS A 32 -6.99 13.55 16.40
N GLU A 33 -8.15 13.11 15.90
CA GLU A 33 -8.53 11.70 15.90
C GLU A 33 -7.51 10.84 15.14
N MET A 34 -6.98 11.32 14.00
CA MET A 34 -5.98 10.56 13.24
C MET A 34 -4.64 10.48 13.95
N ARG A 35 -4.20 11.52 14.67
CA ARG A 35 -3.00 11.44 15.52
C ARG A 35 -3.18 10.42 16.65
N GLU A 36 -4.33 10.42 17.30
CA GLU A 36 -4.67 9.43 18.34
C GLU A 36 -4.72 8.00 17.77
N LEU A 37 -5.22 7.83 16.54
CA LEU A 37 -5.22 6.55 15.84
C LEU A 37 -3.80 6.06 15.53
N ILE A 38 -2.92 6.95 15.05
CA ILE A 38 -1.52 6.62 14.76
C ILE A 38 -0.78 6.26 16.06
N ALA A 39 -0.98 7.01 17.14
CA ALA A 39 -0.42 6.67 18.45
C ALA A 39 -0.90 5.29 18.93
N ALA A 40 -2.20 5.00 18.80
CA ALA A 40 -2.74 3.69 19.11
C ALA A 40 -2.15 2.57 18.24
N ALA A 41 -1.81 2.83 16.99
CA ALA A 41 -1.12 1.87 16.13
C ALA A 41 0.28 1.54 16.66
N VAL A 42 1.03 2.54 17.08
CA VAL A 42 2.35 2.35 17.72
C VAL A 42 2.22 1.53 19.00
N ASP A 43 1.23 1.83 19.85
CA ASP A 43 0.96 1.09 21.09
C ASP A 43 0.59 -0.39 20.83
N MET A 44 -0.04 -0.69 19.69
CA MET A 44 -0.34 -2.06 19.24
C MET A 44 0.88 -2.77 18.64
N GLY A 45 2.04 -2.11 18.54
CA GLY A 45 3.28 -2.64 17.99
C GLY A 45 3.38 -2.54 16.46
N ILE A 46 2.55 -1.74 15.80
CA ILE A 46 2.74 -1.40 14.39
C ILE A 46 3.90 -0.43 14.30
N THR A 47 4.91 -0.81 13.51
CA THR A 47 6.12 0.00 13.32
C THR A 47 6.24 0.57 11.91
N PHE A 48 5.42 0.15 10.95
CA PHE A 48 5.51 0.55 9.55
C PHE A 48 4.34 1.47 9.15
N PHE A 49 4.66 2.71 8.80
CA PHE A 49 3.70 3.75 8.42
C PHE A 49 4.01 4.25 7.00
N ASP A 50 2.99 4.23 6.14
CA ASP A 50 3.12 4.55 4.72
C ASP A 50 2.28 5.78 4.35
N THR A 51 2.93 6.81 3.82
CA THR A 51 2.33 8.03 3.26
C THR A 51 2.87 8.33 1.87
N ALA A 52 2.61 9.50 1.31
CA ALA A 52 3.22 10.04 0.09
C ALA A 52 3.09 11.56 0.03
N GLU A 53 4.00 12.21 -0.72
CA GLU A 53 4.00 13.67 -0.91
C GLU A 53 2.68 14.20 -1.49
N VAL A 54 1.98 13.40 -2.30
CA VAL A 54 0.74 13.81 -3.00
C VAL A 54 -0.54 13.42 -2.28
N TYR A 55 -0.46 12.93 -1.04
CA TYR A 55 -1.67 12.57 -0.29
C TYR A 55 -2.25 13.79 0.42
N GLY A 56 -3.37 14.29 -0.11
CA GLY A 56 -4.08 15.46 0.39
C GLY A 56 -5.28 15.79 -0.48
N THR A 57 -5.77 17.01 -0.33
CA THR A 57 -6.84 17.60 -1.16
C THR A 57 -6.26 18.52 -2.23
N PRO A 58 -7.04 18.94 -3.23
CA PRO A 58 -6.58 19.95 -4.20
C PRO A 58 -6.10 21.26 -3.54
N ASP A 59 -6.71 21.65 -2.42
CA ASP A 59 -6.35 22.88 -1.68
C ASP A 59 -5.14 22.68 -0.78
N ASP A 60 -4.86 21.45 -0.37
CA ASP A 60 -3.71 21.08 0.45
C ASP A 60 -3.14 19.70 0.04
N PRO A 61 -2.39 19.65 -1.06
CA PRO A 61 -1.95 18.38 -1.67
C PRO A 61 -0.93 17.59 -0.84
N HIS A 62 -0.39 18.19 0.23
CA HIS A 62 0.66 17.60 1.06
C HIS A 62 0.24 17.42 2.53
N ASP A 63 -1.06 17.48 2.83
CA ASP A 63 -1.61 17.42 4.18
C ASP A 63 -1.20 16.16 4.94
N ASN A 64 -1.17 15.03 4.26
CA ASN A 64 -0.95 13.73 4.90
C ASN A 64 0.46 13.60 5.50
N GLU A 65 1.50 14.06 4.82
CA GLU A 65 2.86 14.03 5.38
C GLU A 65 2.97 14.88 6.66
N ARG A 66 2.35 16.06 6.69
CA ARG A 66 2.32 16.90 7.91
C ARG A 66 1.56 16.24 9.05
N LEU A 67 0.43 15.59 8.75
CA LEU A 67 -0.35 14.84 9.73
C LEU A 67 0.45 13.68 10.32
N VAL A 68 1.03 12.85 9.45
CA VAL A 68 1.78 11.65 9.84
C VAL A 68 3.05 12.02 10.58
N GLY A 69 3.81 13.01 10.09
CA GLY A 69 5.02 13.50 10.75
C GLY A 69 4.76 14.02 12.15
N ALA A 70 3.73 14.88 12.32
CA ALA A 70 3.35 15.39 13.63
C ALA A 70 2.88 14.27 14.60
N ALA A 71 2.19 13.25 14.09
CA ALA A 71 1.74 12.12 14.91
C ALA A 71 2.88 11.21 15.34
N LEU A 72 3.87 10.99 14.46
CA LEU A 72 5.00 10.09 14.70
C LEU A 72 6.19 10.75 15.39
N ALA A 73 6.26 12.07 15.47
CA ALA A 73 7.36 12.78 16.12
C ALA A 73 7.71 12.24 17.53
N PRO A 74 6.74 11.93 18.43
CA PRO A 74 7.04 11.36 19.74
C PRO A 74 7.56 9.91 19.69
N HIS A 75 7.40 9.24 18.54
CA HIS A 75 7.69 7.82 18.35
C HIS A 75 8.76 7.57 17.27
N ARG A 76 9.38 8.63 16.72
CA ARG A 76 10.21 8.59 15.52
C ARG A 76 11.26 7.46 15.53
N ASN A 77 11.94 7.25 16.64
CA ASN A 77 12.99 6.24 16.80
C ASN A 77 12.46 4.80 16.97
N LYS A 78 11.14 4.61 17.00
CA LYS A 78 10.50 3.29 17.18
C LYS A 78 9.79 2.81 15.94
N VAL A 79 9.75 3.62 14.88
CA VAL A 79 8.94 3.38 13.69
C VAL A 79 9.76 3.48 12.42
N VAL A 80 9.27 2.83 11.38
CA VAL A 80 9.73 2.94 10.00
C VAL A 80 8.72 3.82 9.26
N LEU A 81 9.16 5.00 8.86
CA LEU A 81 8.37 5.97 8.13
C LEU A 81 8.69 5.90 6.65
N ALA A 82 7.67 5.54 5.85
CA ALA A 82 7.77 5.48 4.40
C ALA A 82 6.96 6.60 3.76
N THR A 83 7.55 7.25 2.75
CA THR A 83 6.84 8.18 1.86
C THR A 83 7.26 7.99 0.41
N LYS A 84 6.61 8.71 -0.54
CA LYS A 84 6.78 8.48 -1.97
C LYS A 84 6.89 9.80 -2.72
N PHE A 85 7.68 9.79 -3.81
CA PHE A 85 7.92 10.93 -4.70
C PHE A 85 7.59 10.60 -6.16
N GLY A 86 7.62 11.65 -6.98
CA GLY A 86 7.75 11.52 -8.42
C GLY A 86 6.44 11.35 -9.17
N ILE A 87 5.33 11.85 -8.63
CA ILE A 87 4.09 12.06 -9.37
C ILE A 87 3.45 13.38 -9.01
N HIS A 88 2.65 13.90 -9.94
CA HIS A 88 1.67 14.95 -9.67
C HIS A 88 0.34 14.62 -10.37
N PHE A 89 -0.72 15.32 -10.00
CA PHE A 89 -2.03 15.14 -10.62
C PHE A 89 -2.31 16.24 -11.65
N ASP A 90 -2.57 15.84 -12.89
CA ASP A 90 -3.15 16.71 -13.92
C ASP A 90 -4.60 16.28 -14.18
N MET A 91 -5.53 17.00 -13.55
CA MET A 91 -6.96 16.68 -13.65
C MET A 91 -7.54 16.96 -15.04
N SER A 92 -6.83 17.69 -15.91
CA SER A 92 -7.27 17.93 -17.30
C SER A 92 -7.27 16.64 -18.11
N LEU A 93 -6.37 15.70 -17.79
CA LEU A 93 -6.26 14.40 -18.47
C LEU A 93 -7.49 13.52 -18.30
N LEU A 94 -8.26 13.70 -17.21
CA LEU A 94 -9.53 12.98 -17.04
C LEU A 94 -10.55 13.31 -18.14
N LYS A 95 -10.55 14.54 -18.67
CA LYS A 95 -11.42 14.95 -19.78
C LYS A 95 -11.08 14.21 -21.07
N GLU A 96 -9.83 13.73 -21.18
CA GLU A 96 -9.34 12.96 -22.32
C GLU A 96 -9.45 11.43 -22.09
N GLY A 97 -10.09 11.01 -20.99
CA GLY A 97 -10.19 9.59 -20.62
C GLY A 97 -8.86 8.97 -20.17
N LYS A 98 -7.86 9.79 -19.86
CA LYS A 98 -6.52 9.37 -19.41
C LYS A 98 -6.40 9.38 -17.89
N SER A 99 -5.39 8.68 -17.36
CA SER A 99 -5.03 8.77 -15.95
C SER A 99 -4.58 10.20 -15.59
N PRO A 100 -5.05 10.75 -14.47
CA PRO A 100 -4.58 12.07 -14.01
C PRO A 100 -3.19 12.00 -13.38
N ILE A 101 -2.62 10.82 -13.17
CA ILE A 101 -1.30 10.65 -12.58
C ILE A 101 -0.23 10.88 -13.65
N VAL A 102 0.60 11.88 -13.44
CA VAL A 102 1.75 12.21 -14.30
C VAL A 102 3.03 11.92 -13.52
N PRO A 103 3.84 10.93 -13.93
CA PRO A 103 5.12 10.67 -13.31
C PRO A 103 6.16 11.73 -13.71
N ASP A 104 7.04 12.09 -12.77
CA ASP A 104 8.19 12.96 -12.97
C ASP A 104 9.32 12.54 -12.03
N ALA A 105 10.27 11.77 -12.57
CA ALA A 105 11.41 11.24 -11.82
C ALA A 105 12.75 11.90 -12.23
N ARG A 106 12.73 13.13 -12.74
CA ARG A 106 13.96 13.87 -13.03
C ARG A 106 14.79 14.07 -11.76
N PRO A 107 16.14 13.95 -11.81
CA PRO A 107 17.01 14.08 -10.64
C PRO A 107 16.74 15.33 -9.78
N ALA A 108 16.52 16.48 -10.40
CA ALA A 108 16.22 17.73 -9.69
C ALA A 108 14.87 17.65 -8.92
N VAL A 109 13.86 16.98 -9.51
CA VAL A 109 12.55 16.77 -8.88
C VAL A 109 12.67 15.82 -7.69
N ILE A 110 13.40 14.72 -7.83
CA ILE A 110 13.65 13.76 -6.74
C ILE A 110 14.29 14.46 -5.54
N ARG A 111 15.34 15.26 -5.78
CA ARG A 111 16.05 16.00 -4.71
C ARG A 111 15.16 17.05 -4.05
N ALA A 112 14.36 17.78 -4.83
CA ALA A 112 13.40 18.73 -4.27
C ALA A 112 12.29 18.02 -3.46
N SER A 113 11.79 16.88 -3.93
CA SER A 113 10.77 16.08 -3.24
C SER A 113 11.27 15.56 -1.89
N VAL A 114 12.50 15.02 -1.82
CA VAL A 114 13.02 14.51 -0.53
C VAL A 114 13.19 15.63 0.49
N ASP A 115 13.74 16.79 0.11
CA ASP A 115 13.93 17.91 1.01
C ASP A 115 12.60 18.47 1.52
N ALA A 116 11.63 18.60 0.64
CA ALA A 116 10.28 19.02 1.00
C ALA A 116 9.55 17.99 1.88
N SER A 117 9.70 16.68 1.62
CA SER A 117 9.12 15.62 2.45
C SER A 117 9.74 15.59 3.85
N LEU A 118 11.06 15.73 3.97
CA LEU A 118 11.74 15.84 5.27
C LEU A 118 11.20 17.02 6.10
N GLN A 119 11.01 18.18 5.46
CA GLN A 119 10.44 19.36 6.10
C GLN A 119 8.98 19.12 6.55
N ARG A 120 8.12 18.55 5.70
CA ARG A 120 6.71 18.27 6.03
C ARG A 120 6.55 17.22 7.10
N LEU A 121 7.38 16.18 7.07
CA LEU A 121 7.41 15.10 8.06
C LEU A 121 8.06 15.53 9.38
N GLY A 122 8.83 16.62 9.39
CA GLY A 122 9.52 17.12 10.59
C GLY A 122 10.60 16.14 11.10
N THR A 123 11.36 15.54 10.20
CA THR A 123 12.38 14.53 10.50
C THR A 123 13.66 14.82 9.68
N ASP A 124 14.79 14.34 10.17
CA ASP A 124 16.09 14.46 9.50
C ASP A 124 16.37 13.37 8.46
N HIS A 125 15.61 12.26 8.51
CA HIS A 125 15.71 11.17 7.54
C HIS A 125 14.37 10.50 7.29
N ILE A 126 14.24 9.85 6.12
CA ILE A 126 13.13 8.97 5.74
C ILE A 126 13.65 7.53 5.77
N ASP A 127 12.96 6.62 6.46
CA ASP A 127 13.42 5.23 6.54
C ASP A 127 13.29 4.50 5.21
N LEU A 128 12.19 4.73 4.46
CA LEU A 128 11.96 4.08 3.18
C LEU A 128 11.31 5.05 2.19
N PHE A 129 12.02 5.41 1.12
CA PHE A 129 11.59 6.39 0.12
C PHE A 129 11.26 5.68 -1.19
N TYR A 130 10.02 5.80 -1.66
CA TYR A 130 9.56 5.12 -2.87
C TYR A 130 9.46 6.05 -4.08
N GLN A 131 9.92 5.58 -5.24
CA GLN A 131 9.40 6.09 -6.50
C GLN A 131 7.94 5.64 -6.65
N HIS A 132 7.00 6.61 -6.65
CA HIS A 132 5.55 6.32 -6.58
C HIS A 132 5.02 5.67 -7.85
N ARG A 133 5.52 6.10 -9.02
CA ARG A 133 5.28 5.47 -10.33
C ARG A 133 6.55 5.61 -11.17
N VAL A 134 6.81 4.62 -11.98
CA VAL A 134 7.92 4.67 -12.94
C VAL A 134 7.65 5.77 -13.96
N ASP A 135 8.63 6.64 -14.18
CA ASP A 135 8.61 7.62 -15.25
C ASP A 135 9.26 6.99 -16.49
N PRO A 136 8.50 6.75 -17.56
CA PRO A 136 9.04 6.12 -18.77
C PRO A 136 10.07 6.97 -19.52
N LYS A 137 10.22 8.25 -19.14
CA LYS A 137 11.18 9.17 -19.76
C LYS A 137 12.54 9.16 -19.07
N ILE A 138 12.63 8.62 -17.85
CA ILE A 138 13.85 8.61 -17.05
C ILE A 138 14.28 7.16 -16.81
N PRO A 139 15.50 6.76 -17.23
CA PRO A 139 16.02 5.42 -17.01
C PRO A 139 16.01 5.04 -15.52
N ALA A 140 15.65 3.78 -15.23
CA ALA A 140 15.63 3.27 -13.85
C ALA A 140 16.98 3.39 -13.15
N GLU A 141 18.08 3.26 -13.91
CA GLU A 141 19.46 3.42 -13.44
C GLU A 141 19.76 4.85 -12.99
N GLU A 142 19.21 5.85 -13.68
CA GLU A 142 19.41 7.26 -13.32
C GLU A 142 18.70 7.56 -12.00
N VAL A 143 17.45 7.11 -11.84
CA VAL A 143 16.71 7.23 -10.57
C VAL A 143 17.47 6.52 -9.45
N ALA A 144 17.94 5.28 -9.68
CA ALA A 144 18.70 4.51 -8.70
C ALA A 144 20.02 5.18 -8.30
N GLY A 145 20.70 5.85 -9.24
CA GLY A 145 21.90 6.65 -8.95
C GLY A 145 21.60 7.80 -7.96
N VAL A 146 20.49 8.52 -8.17
CA VAL A 146 20.07 9.58 -7.24
C VAL A 146 19.74 9.00 -5.86
N MET A 147 19.07 7.82 -5.80
CA MET A 147 18.78 7.16 -4.51
C MET A 147 20.06 6.77 -3.77
N ALA A 148 21.09 6.27 -4.47
CA ALA A 148 22.39 5.95 -3.87
C ALA A 148 23.03 7.19 -3.26
N ASP A 149 22.97 8.34 -3.93
CA ASP A 149 23.45 9.62 -3.40
C ASP A 149 22.68 10.03 -2.14
N LEU A 150 21.33 9.97 -2.16
CA LEU A 150 20.48 10.35 -1.04
C LEU A 150 20.70 9.46 0.20
N ILE A 151 20.99 8.17 -0.01
CA ILE A 151 21.39 7.24 1.07
C ILE A 151 22.75 7.66 1.64
N LYS A 152 23.72 7.98 0.79
CA LYS A 152 25.04 8.45 1.23
C LYS A 152 24.97 9.79 1.96
N GLU A 153 24.06 10.67 1.57
CA GLU A 153 23.76 11.94 2.24
C GLU A 153 23.03 11.75 3.59
N GLY A 154 22.51 10.54 3.88
CA GLY A 154 21.75 10.24 5.08
C GLY A 154 20.31 10.76 5.08
N LYS A 155 19.84 11.32 3.96
CA LYS A 155 18.45 11.82 3.81
C LYS A 155 17.42 10.72 3.77
N ILE A 156 17.78 9.56 3.21
CA ILE A 156 16.98 8.35 3.22
C ILE A 156 17.86 7.17 3.68
N LEU A 157 17.25 6.17 4.33
CA LEU A 157 17.98 4.98 4.78
C LEU A 157 17.82 3.81 3.80
N HIS A 158 16.65 3.72 3.19
CA HIS A 158 16.28 2.67 2.23
C HIS A 158 15.45 3.28 1.12
N TRP A 159 15.39 2.58 -0.03
CA TRP A 159 14.50 2.98 -1.10
C TRP A 159 13.75 1.81 -1.73
N GLY A 160 12.69 2.14 -2.45
CA GLY A 160 11.85 1.20 -3.14
C GLY A 160 11.20 1.79 -4.39
N ILE A 161 10.44 0.96 -5.09
CA ILE A 161 9.73 1.36 -6.31
C ILE A 161 8.32 0.79 -6.28
N SER A 162 7.34 1.56 -6.78
CA SER A 162 5.95 1.14 -6.80
C SER A 162 5.44 0.94 -8.23
N GLU A 163 4.68 -0.15 -8.44
CA GLU A 163 4.06 -0.52 -9.73
C GLU A 163 5.08 -0.64 -10.89
N ALA A 164 6.28 -1.13 -10.58
CA ALA A 164 7.37 -1.31 -11.54
C ALA A 164 7.28 -2.66 -12.28
N SER A 165 7.81 -2.69 -13.50
CA SER A 165 8.04 -3.92 -14.24
C SER A 165 9.20 -4.72 -13.66
N GLU A 166 9.30 -6.01 -13.98
CA GLU A 166 10.46 -6.83 -13.60
C GLU A 166 11.76 -6.25 -14.17
N GLU A 167 11.72 -5.70 -15.37
CA GLU A 167 12.89 -5.07 -16.02
C GLU A 167 13.35 -3.85 -15.22
N ASP A 168 12.45 -2.93 -14.87
CA ASP A 168 12.78 -1.76 -14.06
C ASP A 168 13.35 -2.14 -12.69
N ILE A 169 12.78 -3.16 -12.05
CA ILE A 169 13.26 -3.69 -10.77
C ILE A 169 14.71 -4.17 -10.90
N ARG A 170 15.03 -4.98 -11.92
CA ARG A 170 16.37 -5.51 -12.14
C ARG A 170 17.39 -4.41 -12.45
N ARG A 171 17.03 -3.47 -13.32
CA ARG A 171 17.90 -2.36 -13.73
C ARG A 171 18.18 -1.42 -12.57
N ALA A 172 17.15 -1.03 -11.84
CA ALA A 172 17.29 -0.18 -10.66
C ALA A 172 18.12 -0.84 -9.56
N HIS A 173 17.82 -2.11 -9.25
CA HIS A 173 18.50 -2.86 -8.19
C HIS A 173 20.00 -3.09 -8.48
N ALA A 174 20.39 -3.19 -9.75
CA ALA A 174 21.78 -3.36 -10.14
C ALA A 174 22.66 -2.13 -9.84
N VAL A 175 22.07 -0.94 -9.78
CA VAL A 175 22.77 0.33 -9.47
C VAL A 175 22.71 0.64 -7.97
N CYS A 176 21.51 0.57 -7.39
CA CYS A 176 21.29 0.77 -5.96
C CYS A 176 20.31 -0.29 -5.47
N PRO A 177 20.70 -1.20 -4.55
CA PRO A 177 19.86 -2.29 -4.11
C PRO A 177 18.50 -1.80 -3.56
N LEU A 178 17.42 -2.29 -4.15
CA LEU A 178 16.05 -2.05 -3.69
C LEU A 178 15.78 -2.79 -2.39
N THR A 179 15.18 -2.12 -1.43
CA THR A 179 14.71 -2.72 -0.17
C THR A 179 13.33 -3.33 -0.34
N ALA A 180 12.43 -2.64 -1.05
CA ALA A 180 11.07 -3.12 -1.25
C ALA A 180 10.48 -2.69 -2.60
N VAL A 181 9.56 -3.51 -3.10
CA VAL A 181 8.61 -3.14 -4.16
C VAL A 181 7.24 -2.99 -3.53
N GLN A 182 6.52 -1.89 -3.87
CA GLN A 182 5.17 -1.66 -3.37
C GLN A 182 4.16 -1.74 -4.50
N ASN A 183 3.35 -2.80 -4.54
CA ASN A 183 2.36 -3.01 -5.60
C ASN A 183 0.98 -3.32 -5.02
N ARG A 184 -0.06 -3.13 -5.86
CA ARG A 184 -1.41 -3.59 -5.55
C ARG A 184 -1.40 -5.11 -5.38
N TYR A 185 -1.90 -5.58 -4.24
CA TYR A 185 -2.01 -7.01 -4.01
C TYR A 185 -3.14 -7.36 -3.06
N SER A 186 -4.00 -8.27 -3.49
CA SER A 186 -5.11 -8.81 -2.71
C SER A 186 -5.58 -10.12 -3.34
N MET A 187 -6.51 -10.83 -2.68
CA MET A 187 -7.15 -12.01 -3.28
C MET A 187 -7.80 -11.73 -4.63
N MET A 188 -8.23 -10.48 -4.89
CA MET A 188 -8.83 -10.05 -6.16
C MET A 188 -7.83 -9.47 -7.16
N ALA A 189 -6.57 -9.23 -6.77
CA ALA A 189 -5.55 -8.59 -7.58
C ALA A 189 -4.21 -9.29 -7.39
N ARG A 190 -3.97 -10.37 -8.15
CA ARG A 190 -2.79 -11.26 -8.01
C ARG A 190 -1.81 -11.15 -9.16
N THR A 191 -2.00 -10.21 -10.09
CA THR A 191 -1.17 -10.04 -11.30
C THR A 191 0.32 -9.90 -10.98
N HIS A 192 0.66 -9.33 -9.83
CA HIS A 192 2.05 -9.12 -9.40
C HIS A 192 2.73 -10.36 -8.80
N GLU A 193 2.06 -11.50 -8.65
CA GLU A 193 2.73 -12.74 -8.22
C GLU A 193 3.83 -13.18 -9.21
N ARG A 194 3.72 -12.78 -10.46
CA ARG A 194 4.74 -13.02 -11.50
C ARG A 194 6.13 -12.47 -11.19
N ILE A 195 6.22 -11.42 -10.34
CA ILE A 195 7.51 -10.84 -9.95
C ILE A 195 8.09 -11.48 -8.67
N PHE A 196 7.36 -12.33 -7.96
CA PHE A 196 7.87 -12.97 -6.75
C PHE A 196 9.20 -13.70 -6.95
N PRO A 197 9.42 -14.48 -8.04
CA PRO A 197 10.70 -15.12 -8.26
C PRO A 197 11.89 -14.16 -8.35
N VAL A 198 11.71 -12.96 -8.96
CA VAL A 198 12.77 -11.97 -9.01
C VAL A 198 12.99 -11.30 -7.65
N LEU A 199 11.93 -11.04 -6.89
CA LEU A 199 12.06 -10.47 -5.54
C LEU A 199 12.81 -11.44 -4.62
N GLU A 200 12.48 -12.73 -4.66
CA GLU A 200 13.17 -13.78 -3.91
C GLU A 200 14.66 -13.88 -4.29
N LYS A 201 14.97 -13.87 -5.59
CA LYS A 201 16.34 -13.92 -6.08
C LYS A 201 17.18 -12.73 -5.64
N LEU A 202 16.59 -11.54 -5.57
CA LEU A 202 17.27 -10.29 -5.25
C LEU A 202 17.16 -9.91 -3.76
N GLY A 203 16.41 -10.67 -2.95
CA GLY A 203 16.21 -10.39 -1.54
C GLY A 203 15.38 -9.13 -1.27
N ILE A 204 14.42 -8.80 -2.15
CA ILE A 204 13.59 -7.59 -2.08
C ILE A 204 12.28 -7.92 -1.36
N GLY A 205 11.84 -7.05 -0.44
CA GLY A 205 10.54 -7.15 0.21
C GLY A 205 9.38 -6.72 -0.69
N PHE A 206 8.16 -7.15 -0.34
CA PHE A 206 6.94 -6.78 -1.06
C PHE A 206 5.94 -6.11 -0.14
N VAL A 207 5.58 -4.87 -0.43
CA VAL A 207 4.56 -4.12 0.30
C VAL A 207 3.26 -4.14 -0.49
N ALA A 208 2.20 -4.68 0.13
CA ALA A 208 0.89 -4.85 -0.50
C ALA A 208 -0.03 -3.68 -0.17
N PHE A 209 -0.27 -2.77 -1.12
CA PHE A 209 -1.30 -1.76 -0.94
C PHE A 209 -2.67 -2.24 -1.46
N SER A 210 -3.76 -1.60 -0.99
CA SER A 210 -5.15 -2.01 -1.25
C SER A 210 -5.45 -3.48 -0.93
N PRO A 211 -4.98 -4.01 0.23
CA PRO A 211 -5.07 -5.43 0.56
C PRO A 211 -6.51 -5.95 0.66
N PHE A 212 -7.48 -5.05 0.81
CA PHE A 212 -8.92 -5.37 0.88
C PHE A 212 -9.69 -5.09 -0.41
N ALA A 213 -9.03 -4.86 -1.55
CA ALA A 213 -9.70 -4.36 -2.75
C ALA A 213 -10.59 -3.13 -2.43
N ASN A 214 -10.01 -2.15 -1.71
CA ASN A 214 -10.67 -0.93 -1.21
C ASN A 214 -11.83 -1.18 -0.24
N GLY A 215 -11.90 -2.36 0.37
CA GLY A 215 -12.89 -2.73 1.38
C GLY A 215 -13.83 -3.86 0.99
N VAL A 216 -13.89 -4.30 -0.28
CA VAL A 216 -14.77 -5.39 -0.73
C VAL A 216 -14.53 -6.67 0.09
N LEU A 217 -13.27 -7.06 0.28
CA LEU A 217 -12.90 -8.29 0.98
C LEU A 217 -13.19 -8.30 2.49
N THR A 218 -13.59 -7.15 3.06
CA THR A 218 -14.05 -7.11 4.46
C THR A 218 -15.46 -7.63 4.63
N GLY A 219 -16.24 -7.74 3.54
CA GLY A 219 -17.67 -8.09 3.58
C GLY A 219 -18.57 -7.00 4.18
N ALA A 220 -18.06 -5.78 4.37
CA ALA A 220 -18.80 -4.65 4.94
C ALA A 220 -19.67 -3.91 3.90
N TYR A 221 -19.55 -4.25 2.63
CA TYR A 221 -20.27 -3.61 1.52
C TYR A 221 -21.08 -4.64 0.75
N ASP A 222 -22.25 -4.19 0.25
CA ASP A 222 -23.16 -4.97 -0.56
C ASP A 222 -23.70 -4.15 -1.76
N ARG A 223 -24.67 -4.70 -2.48
CA ARG A 223 -25.29 -4.06 -3.67
C ARG A 223 -26.05 -2.78 -3.35
N THR A 224 -26.38 -2.52 -2.09
CA THR A 224 -27.13 -1.36 -1.62
C THR A 224 -26.24 -0.30 -0.99
N SER A 225 -24.94 -0.59 -0.87
CA SER A 225 -23.99 0.33 -0.24
C SER A 225 -23.84 1.62 -1.02
N ALA A 226 -24.05 2.75 -0.35
CA ALA A 226 -23.84 4.08 -0.87
C ALA A 226 -22.56 4.70 -0.28
N PHE A 227 -21.93 5.56 -1.06
CA PHE A 227 -20.72 6.25 -0.68
C PHE A 227 -20.95 7.75 -0.59
N ALA A 228 -20.28 8.41 0.36
CA ALA A 228 -20.35 9.85 0.53
C ALA A 228 -19.79 10.60 -0.71
N GLU A 229 -20.14 11.85 -0.83
CA GLU A 229 -19.56 12.74 -1.83
C GLU A 229 -18.03 12.79 -1.69
N GLY A 230 -17.31 12.76 -2.81
CA GLY A 230 -15.84 12.71 -2.83
C GLY A 230 -15.22 11.34 -2.49
N ASP A 231 -16.02 10.32 -2.15
CA ASP A 231 -15.51 8.97 -1.96
C ASP A 231 -15.30 8.27 -3.32
N MET A 232 -14.05 7.98 -3.65
CA MET A 232 -13.68 7.37 -4.93
C MET A 232 -14.34 5.99 -5.16
N ARG A 233 -14.75 5.29 -4.10
CA ARG A 233 -15.38 3.96 -4.23
C ARG A 233 -16.67 3.99 -5.04
N ALA A 234 -17.39 5.12 -5.04
CA ALA A 234 -18.56 5.33 -5.89
C ALA A 234 -18.29 5.13 -7.40
N ARG A 235 -17.01 5.26 -7.81
CA ARG A 235 -16.58 5.15 -9.22
C ARG A 235 -15.71 3.91 -9.47
N MET A 236 -15.42 3.12 -8.46
CA MET A 236 -14.59 1.93 -8.60
C MET A 236 -15.42 0.74 -9.13
N PRO A 237 -14.93 0.01 -10.14
CA PRO A 237 -15.70 -1.05 -10.82
C PRO A 237 -16.16 -2.15 -9.85
N GLN A 238 -15.35 -2.52 -8.86
CA GLN A 238 -15.64 -3.57 -7.89
C GLN A 238 -16.82 -3.26 -6.96
N PHE A 239 -17.32 -2.02 -6.91
CA PHE A 239 -18.46 -1.62 -6.08
C PHE A 239 -19.77 -1.50 -6.89
N SER A 240 -19.77 -1.75 -8.20
CA SER A 240 -21.01 -1.82 -8.95
C SER A 240 -21.88 -3.00 -8.50
N ALA A 241 -23.21 -2.89 -8.64
CA ALA A 241 -24.12 -3.96 -8.25
C ALA A 241 -23.83 -5.29 -8.97
N ALA A 242 -23.41 -5.23 -10.25
CA ALA A 242 -22.99 -6.39 -11.03
C ALA A 242 -21.71 -7.01 -10.46
N ALA A 243 -20.71 -6.20 -10.18
CA ALA A 243 -19.45 -6.66 -9.60
C ALA A 243 -19.64 -7.28 -8.21
N MET A 244 -20.49 -6.70 -7.37
CA MET A 244 -20.81 -7.28 -6.05
C MET A 244 -21.54 -8.63 -6.17
N ALA A 245 -22.33 -8.84 -7.22
CA ALA A 245 -22.93 -10.15 -7.52
C ALA A 245 -21.86 -11.16 -7.98
N GLU A 246 -20.96 -10.74 -8.87
CA GLU A 246 -19.84 -11.57 -9.36
C GLU A 246 -18.92 -12.01 -8.23
N ASN A 247 -18.67 -11.14 -7.24
CA ASN A 247 -17.81 -11.41 -6.09
C ASN A 247 -18.50 -12.20 -4.95
N ALA A 248 -19.78 -12.57 -5.09
CA ALA A 248 -20.55 -13.19 -4.00
C ALA A 248 -19.97 -14.52 -3.52
N GLU A 249 -19.43 -15.34 -4.43
CA GLU A 249 -18.79 -16.62 -4.11
C GLU A 249 -17.53 -16.42 -3.28
N LEU A 250 -16.66 -15.49 -3.67
CA LEU A 250 -15.48 -15.11 -2.91
C LEU A 250 -15.82 -14.62 -1.49
N LEU A 251 -16.82 -13.74 -1.37
CA LEU A 251 -17.26 -13.24 -0.06
C LEU A 251 -17.86 -14.37 0.80
N THR A 252 -18.48 -15.37 0.19
CA THR A 252 -18.99 -16.54 0.91
C THR A 252 -17.84 -17.43 1.39
N LEU A 253 -16.82 -17.67 0.58
CA LEU A 253 -15.60 -18.37 0.98
C LEU A 253 -14.93 -17.66 2.18
N LEU A 254 -14.77 -16.34 2.09
CA LEU A 254 -14.17 -15.56 3.18
C LEU A 254 -14.93 -15.66 4.49
N ARG A 255 -16.29 -15.58 4.45
CA ARG A 255 -17.13 -15.75 5.64
C ARG A 255 -17.00 -17.15 6.24
N LYS A 256 -16.95 -18.18 5.41
CA LYS A 256 -16.75 -19.57 5.86
C LYS A 256 -15.40 -19.72 6.59
N LEU A 257 -14.31 -19.31 5.95
CA LEU A 257 -12.98 -19.37 6.54
C LEU A 257 -12.87 -18.54 7.83
N ALA A 258 -13.51 -17.37 7.85
CA ALA A 258 -13.56 -16.51 9.03
C ALA A 258 -14.26 -17.22 10.21
N ALA A 259 -15.39 -17.87 9.96
CA ALA A 259 -16.09 -18.64 10.99
C ALA A 259 -15.23 -19.83 11.51
N GLU A 260 -14.57 -20.56 10.62
CA GLU A 260 -13.70 -21.70 10.97
C GLU A 260 -12.50 -21.28 11.82
N LYS A 261 -11.95 -20.10 11.59
CA LYS A 261 -10.75 -19.59 12.28
C LYS A 261 -11.08 -18.65 13.44
N GLY A 262 -12.36 -18.39 13.74
CA GLY A 262 -12.77 -17.41 14.77
C GLY A 262 -12.31 -15.98 14.47
N ALA A 263 -12.31 -15.59 13.18
CA ALA A 263 -11.77 -14.36 12.68
C ALA A 263 -12.82 -13.57 11.86
N THR A 264 -12.44 -12.41 11.33
CA THR A 264 -13.23 -11.67 10.33
C THR A 264 -12.76 -11.96 8.91
N SER A 265 -13.63 -11.70 7.90
CA SER A 265 -13.25 -11.82 6.49
C SER A 265 -12.01 -10.96 6.14
N GLY A 266 -11.92 -9.74 6.69
CA GLY A 266 -10.75 -8.88 6.52
C GLY A 266 -9.48 -9.49 7.11
N GLN A 267 -9.57 -10.09 8.29
CA GLN A 267 -8.43 -10.78 8.90
C GLN A 267 -7.98 -11.98 8.09
N ILE A 268 -8.89 -12.77 7.52
CA ILE A 268 -8.54 -13.89 6.63
C ILE A 268 -7.84 -13.38 5.37
N ALA A 269 -8.32 -12.29 4.76
CA ALA A 269 -7.68 -11.69 3.59
C ALA A 269 -6.23 -11.23 3.87
N LEU A 270 -5.98 -10.63 5.03
CA LEU A 270 -4.62 -10.26 5.44
C LEU A 270 -3.76 -11.48 5.80
N ALA A 271 -4.31 -12.43 6.56
CA ALA A 271 -3.60 -13.66 6.95
C ALA A 271 -3.16 -14.48 5.73
N TRP A 272 -4.00 -14.57 4.69
CA TRP A 272 -3.62 -15.22 3.44
C TRP A 272 -2.37 -14.57 2.83
N MET A 273 -2.31 -13.23 2.72
CA MET A 273 -1.10 -12.55 2.23
C MET A 273 0.11 -12.82 3.11
N LEU A 274 -0.07 -12.76 4.43
CA LEU A 274 0.99 -13.00 5.40
C LEU A 274 1.52 -14.43 5.35
N CYS A 275 0.66 -15.41 5.08
CA CYS A 275 1.06 -16.83 4.97
C CYS A 275 1.53 -17.20 3.56
N LYS A 276 1.25 -16.37 2.54
CA LYS A 276 1.68 -16.60 1.15
C LYS A 276 3.19 -16.58 1.01
N LYS A 277 3.84 -15.54 1.54
CA LYS A 277 5.30 -15.36 1.51
C LYS A 277 5.80 -14.59 2.74
N PRO A 278 6.97 -14.91 3.29
CA PRO A 278 7.48 -14.29 4.52
C PRO A 278 7.90 -12.81 4.34
N TYR A 279 8.09 -12.35 3.13
CA TYR A 279 8.52 -11.00 2.79
C TYR A 279 7.37 -10.07 2.33
N ILE A 280 6.11 -10.52 2.41
CA ILE A 280 4.93 -9.70 2.10
C ILE A 280 4.47 -8.97 3.36
N VAL A 281 4.30 -7.65 3.25
CA VAL A 281 3.79 -6.77 4.30
C VAL A 281 2.61 -5.98 3.77
N PRO A 282 1.37 -6.30 4.16
CA PRO A 282 0.20 -5.50 3.79
C PRO A 282 0.14 -4.20 4.60
N ILE A 283 -0.35 -3.13 3.94
CA ILE A 283 -0.56 -1.81 4.53
C ILE A 283 -2.03 -1.38 4.47
N PRO A 284 -2.94 -2.08 5.18
CA PRO A 284 -4.34 -1.67 5.24
C PRO A 284 -4.48 -0.29 5.86
N GLY A 285 -5.25 0.60 5.19
CA GLY A 285 -5.62 1.91 5.74
C GLY A 285 -6.91 1.86 6.53
N THR A 286 -7.02 2.67 7.58
CA THR A 286 -8.26 2.85 8.33
C THR A 286 -8.31 4.22 9.02
N ARG A 287 -9.54 4.69 9.32
CA ARG A 287 -9.84 5.85 10.17
C ARG A 287 -10.48 5.44 11.52
N LYS A 288 -10.61 4.12 11.79
CA LYS A 288 -11.33 3.59 12.95
C LYS A 288 -10.44 2.70 13.81
N ARG A 289 -10.37 2.99 15.13
CA ARG A 289 -9.54 2.23 16.08
C ARG A 289 -9.92 0.73 16.12
N ALA A 290 -11.22 0.40 16.06
CA ALA A 290 -11.68 -0.99 16.04
C ALA A 290 -11.14 -1.74 14.78
N ARG A 291 -11.15 -1.08 13.61
CA ARG A 291 -10.58 -1.67 12.39
C ARG A 291 -9.05 -1.76 12.43
N LEU A 292 -8.39 -0.82 13.10
CA LEU A 292 -6.95 -0.90 13.33
C LEU A 292 -6.59 -2.15 14.15
N ALA A 293 -7.30 -2.38 15.25
CA ALA A 293 -7.11 -3.58 16.08
C ALA A 293 -7.42 -4.88 15.33
N GLU A 294 -8.51 -4.88 14.55
CA GLU A 294 -8.88 -6.00 13.68
C GLU A 294 -7.75 -6.33 12.68
N ASN A 295 -7.22 -5.30 11.99
CA ASN A 295 -6.14 -5.47 11.03
C ASN A 295 -4.85 -5.98 11.69
N ALA A 296 -4.49 -5.44 12.84
CA ALA A 296 -3.33 -5.89 13.61
C ALA A 296 -3.45 -7.35 14.05
N GLY A 297 -4.65 -7.78 14.46
CA GLY A 297 -4.93 -9.16 14.89
C GLY A 297 -4.81 -10.21 13.76
N ALA A 298 -4.80 -9.78 12.49
CA ALA A 298 -4.56 -10.69 11.36
C ALA A 298 -3.16 -11.35 11.44
N ALA A 299 -2.20 -10.71 12.10
CA ALA A 299 -0.85 -11.25 12.30
C ALA A 299 -0.81 -12.51 13.16
N ASP A 300 -1.85 -12.77 13.94
CA ASP A 300 -1.92 -13.91 14.85
C ASP A 300 -2.66 -15.12 14.24
N ILE A 301 -3.29 -14.93 13.06
CA ILE A 301 -4.01 -15.98 12.36
C ILE A 301 -3.03 -16.81 11.53
N GLN A 302 -3.00 -18.12 11.80
CA GLN A 302 -2.18 -19.07 11.09
C GLN A 302 -2.99 -19.82 10.03
N LEU A 303 -2.54 -19.73 8.79
CA LEU A 303 -2.97 -20.57 7.68
C LEU A 303 -1.80 -21.48 7.31
N SER A 304 -2.04 -22.79 7.26
CA SER A 304 -1.04 -23.73 6.78
C SER A 304 -0.75 -23.52 5.27
N ALA A 305 0.35 -24.06 4.78
CA ALA A 305 0.63 -24.06 3.35
C ALA A 305 -0.50 -24.76 2.55
N GLY A 306 -1.13 -25.79 3.13
CA GLY A 306 -2.30 -26.45 2.56
C GLY A 306 -3.52 -25.54 2.49
N ASP A 307 -3.80 -24.75 3.56
CA ASP A 307 -4.89 -23.77 3.56
C ASP A 307 -4.68 -22.72 2.48
N VAL A 308 -3.45 -22.18 2.38
CA VAL A 308 -3.12 -21.16 1.35
C VAL A 308 -3.30 -21.75 -0.06
N ALA A 309 -2.81 -22.96 -0.31
CA ALA A 309 -2.94 -23.62 -1.61
C ALA A 309 -4.40 -23.90 -1.96
N ALA A 310 -5.22 -24.31 -1.00
CA ALA A 310 -6.66 -24.53 -1.20
C ALA A 310 -7.39 -23.22 -1.52
N ILE A 311 -7.07 -22.13 -0.80
CA ILE A 311 -7.61 -20.80 -1.09
C ILE A 311 -7.21 -20.37 -2.50
N ASP A 312 -5.95 -20.50 -2.88
CA ASP A 312 -5.46 -20.14 -4.23
C ASP A 312 -6.19 -20.90 -5.32
N ALA A 313 -6.41 -22.21 -5.14
CA ALA A 313 -7.14 -23.04 -6.09
C ALA A 313 -8.61 -22.59 -6.25
N GLU A 314 -9.27 -22.15 -5.17
CA GLU A 314 -10.60 -21.57 -5.25
C GLU A 314 -10.59 -20.21 -5.98
N LEU A 315 -9.63 -19.32 -5.64
CA LEU A 315 -9.49 -18.02 -6.29
C LEU A 315 -9.21 -18.14 -7.81
N ASP A 316 -8.54 -19.20 -8.24
CA ASP A 316 -8.24 -19.46 -9.66
C ASP A 316 -9.48 -19.87 -10.47
N ARG A 317 -10.49 -20.43 -9.81
CA ARG A 317 -11.74 -20.92 -10.42
C ARG A 317 -12.89 -19.93 -10.35
N MET A 318 -12.90 -19.07 -9.31
CA MET A 318 -13.98 -18.14 -9.07
C MET A 318 -14.01 -17.00 -10.08
N PRO A 319 -15.19 -16.62 -10.59
CA PRO A 319 -15.35 -15.35 -11.27
C PRO A 319 -15.11 -14.22 -10.25
N MET A 320 -14.38 -13.21 -10.64
CA MET A 320 -14.15 -12.01 -9.84
C MET A 320 -14.23 -10.78 -10.73
N SER A 321 -14.86 -9.73 -10.23
CA SER A 321 -14.93 -8.46 -10.92
C SER A 321 -13.53 -7.82 -11.10
N ALA A 322 -13.44 -6.89 -12.05
CA ALA A 322 -12.26 -6.02 -12.15
C ALA A 322 -12.08 -5.21 -10.86
N VAL A 323 -10.84 -4.95 -10.50
CA VAL A 323 -10.46 -4.06 -9.38
C VAL A 323 -9.89 -2.78 -9.94
N PHE A 324 -10.25 -1.65 -9.36
CA PHE A 324 -9.74 -0.34 -9.76
C PHE A 324 -8.21 -0.32 -9.82
N GLY A 325 -7.67 0.10 -10.96
CA GLY A 325 -6.23 0.23 -11.18
C GLY A 325 -5.49 -1.09 -11.43
N GLU A 326 -6.16 -2.24 -11.50
CA GLU A 326 -5.54 -3.49 -11.93
C GLU A 326 -5.61 -3.61 -13.47
N VAL A 327 -4.46 -3.86 -14.08
CA VAL A 327 -4.39 -4.23 -15.50
C VAL A 327 -4.52 -5.75 -15.59
N ARG A 328 -5.72 -6.24 -15.92
CA ARG A 328 -5.90 -7.66 -16.24
C ARG A 328 -5.21 -7.96 -17.58
N MET A 329 -4.16 -8.77 -17.54
CA MET A 329 -3.67 -9.37 -18.78
C MET A 329 -4.74 -10.33 -19.32
N LYS A 330 -5.15 -10.16 -20.57
CA LYS A 330 -5.97 -11.18 -21.24
C LYS A 330 -5.21 -12.50 -21.20
N LYS A 331 -5.87 -13.55 -20.69
CA LYS A 331 -5.36 -14.93 -20.73
C LYS A 331 -5.16 -15.39 -22.16
#